data_e8c456eb13900627f271aa623dc8ccec
#
_entry.id   e8c456eb13900627f271aa623dc8ccec
#
_cell.length_a   1.000
_cell.length_b   1.000
_cell.length_c   1.000
_cell.angle_alpha   90.00
_cell.angle_beta   90.00
_cell.angle_gamma   90.00
#
_symmetry.space_group_name_H-M   'P 1'
#
loop_
_entity.id
_entity.type
_entity.pdbx_description
1 polymer ?
#
loop_
_entity_poly.entity_id
_entity_poly.type
_entity_poly.pdbx_seq_one_letter_code
_entity_poly.pdbx_strand_id
1 'polypeptide(L)'
;MNALIFRFIVISLIFLCCNPAEASEISIVTEDFPPYSYLRDGKITGVSTEVVRAVLKEVGTDAEIKIYPWARAYRSALNEKNVLIYSIGRTKEREKLFKWVGIVAPCDIYLFKLKERKEIKADSLDTAKHYVLGILRQDMCLDYLKSKGFDNITVSNTDEDSIKILVRKRVDLIPFAELSFVFSVRKLGYDPSDFEKVCFIKDLSEGLYMAFSKETPDILVERFKNALDKVKADGTYNRIMNAYSLK
;
A
#
# COMPACT_ATOMS: atom_id res chain seq x y z
N MET A 1 60.04 19.01 28.54
CA MET A 1 59.02 19.91 27.95
C MET A 1 58.35 19.33 26.70
N ASN A 2 58.67 18.10 26.25
CA ASN A 2 58.16 17.53 25.00
C ASN A 2 57.16 16.37 25.14
N ALA A 3 56.91 15.88 26.36
CA ALA A 3 56.00 14.72 26.56
C ALA A 3 54.54 15.11 26.86
N LEU A 4 54.28 16.34 27.30
CA LEU A 4 52.92 16.82 27.60
C LEU A 4 52.16 17.29 26.32
N ILE A 5 52.89 17.81 25.33
CA ILE A 5 52.29 18.31 24.08
C ILE A 5 51.83 17.15 23.17
N PHE A 6 52.52 16.01 23.24
CA PHE A 6 52.16 14.81 22.44
C PHE A 6 50.87 14.12 22.91
N ARG A 7 50.58 14.20 24.23
CA ARG A 7 49.33 13.61 24.78
C ARG A 7 48.05 14.39 24.45
N PHE A 8 48.16 15.71 24.26
CA PHE A 8 47.01 16.53 23.85
C PHE A 8 46.64 16.39 22.39
N ILE A 9 47.59 16.10 21.49
CA ILE A 9 47.33 15.91 20.05
C ILE A 9 46.66 14.57 19.76
N VAL A 10 46.96 13.51 20.53
CA VAL A 10 46.32 12.18 20.34
C VAL A 10 44.87 12.17 20.81
N ILE A 11 44.51 12.93 21.84
CA ILE A 11 43.12 13.03 22.31
C ILE A 11 42.26 13.87 21.38
N SER A 12 42.80 14.85 20.66
CA SER A 12 42.08 15.67 19.72
C SER A 12 41.75 14.95 18.38
N LEU A 13 42.50 13.89 18.02
CA LEU A 13 42.28 13.14 16.78
C LEU A 13 41.17 12.07 16.89
N ILE A 14 40.79 11.67 18.10
CA ILE A 14 39.75 10.63 18.32
C ILE A 14 38.33 11.20 18.22
N PHE A 15 38.16 12.52 18.36
CA PHE A 15 36.85 13.17 18.30
C PHE A 15 36.37 13.52 16.88
N LEU A 16 37.19 13.27 15.83
CA LEU A 16 36.87 13.69 14.46
C LEU A 16 36.23 12.59 13.58
N CYS A 17 35.92 11.41 14.12
CA CYS A 17 35.34 10.30 13.34
C CYS A 17 33.91 9.89 13.72
N CYS A 18 33.24 10.66 14.58
CA CYS A 18 31.78 10.55 14.67
C CYS A 18 31.15 11.54 13.67
N ASN A 19 31.20 11.22 12.40
CA ASN A 19 30.18 11.74 11.50
C ASN A 19 28.86 11.15 12.02
N PRO A 20 27.89 11.97 12.47
CA PRO A 20 26.54 11.48 12.61
C PRO A 20 26.19 10.98 11.19
N ALA A 21 25.94 9.69 11.06
CA ALA A 21 25.36 9.16 9.83
C ALA A 21 24.20 10.10 9.52
N GLU A 22 24.31 10.84 8.42
CA GLU A 22 23.26 11.72 7.93
C GLU A 22 22.01 10.85 7.89
N ALA A 23 21.09 11.10 8.82
CA ALA A 23 19.84 10.36 8.86
C ALA A 23 19.19 10.65 7.51
N SER A 24 19.36 9.73 6.56
CA SER A 24 18.86 9.90 5.20
C SER A 24 17.37 10.15 5.31
N GLU A 25 16.94 11.34 4.92
CA GLU A 25 15.55 11.77 5.00
C GLU A 25 14.68 10.73 4.29
N ILE A 26 13.70 10.18 5.03
CA ILE A 26 12.77 9.18 4.53
C ILE A 26 11.53 9.93 4.07
N SER A 27 11.15 9.77 2.82
CA SER A 27 9.84 10.20 2.32
C SER A 27 8.84 9.07 2.46
N ILE A 28 7.68 9.33 3.08
CA ILE A 28 6.64 8.31 3.27
C ILE A 28 5.44 8.69 2.41
N VAL A 29 5.04 7.77 1.53
CA VAL A 29 3.97 8.00 0.58
C VAL A 29 2.92 6.90 0.63
N THR A 30 1.68 7.28 0.36
CA THR A 30 0.55 6.38 0.17
C THR A 30 -0.48 7.02 -0.73
N GLU A 31 -1.57 6.32 -1.01
CA GLU A 31 -2.72 6.83 -1.75
C GLU A 31 -3.96 7.02 -0.87
N ASP A 32 -5.00 7.66 -1.42
CA ASP A 32 -6.33 7.70 -0.79
C ASP A 32 -7.05 6.37 -1.05
N PHE A 33 -6.86 5.43 -0.15
CA PHE A 33 -7.35 4.04 -0.23
C PHE A 33 -8.07 3.63 1.07
N PRO A 34 -9.28 4.18 1.33
CA PRO A 34 -10.02 3.86 2.54
C PRO A 34 -10.52 2.40 2.54
N PRO A 35 -10.56 1.73 3.71
CA PRO A 35 -10.21 2.22 5.06
C PRO A 35 -8.73 2.05 5.42
N TYR A 36 -7.85 1.76 4.46
CA TYR A 36 -6.43 1.46 4.70
C TYR A 36 -5.59 2.72 4.95
N SER A 37 -5.71 3.70 4.07
CA SER A 37 -5.05 5.00 4.14
C SER A 37 -5.92 6.06 3.48
N TYR A 38 -6.33 7.09 4.22
CA TYR A 38 -7.22 8.13 3.68
C TYR A 38 -7.20 9.39 4.54
N LEU A 39 -7.76 10.48 4.00
CA LEU A 39 -7.86 11.74 4.70
C LEU A 39 -9.20 11.82 5.46
N ARG A 40 -9.16 12.07 6.76
CA ARG A 40 -10.32 12.38 7.60
C ARG A 40 -10.01 13.63 8.43
N ASP A 41 -10.86 14.66 8.34
CA ASP A 41 -10.72 15.92 9.10
C ASP A 41 -9.31 16.54 8.99
N GLY A 42 -8.74 16.52 7.77
CA GLY A 42 -7.41 17.05 7.48
C GLY A 42 -6.25 16.17 7.97
N LYS A 43 -6.51 14.99 8.53
CA LYS A 43 -5.48 14.04 9.00
C LYS A 43 -5.49 12.75 8.19
N ILE A 44 -4.33 12.30 7.80
CA ILE A 44 -4.17 10.99 7.16
C ILE A 44 -4.41 9.93 8.23
N THR A 45 -5.34 9.00 8.00
CA THR A 45 -5.72 7.93 8.92
C THR A 45 -5.97 6.63 8.16
N GLY A 46 -6.38 5.58 8.85
CA GLY A 46 -6.71 4.28 8.28
C GLY A 46 -5.85 3.17 8.88
N VAL A 47 -6.33 1.93 8.74
CA VAL A 47 -5.69 0.78 9.41
C VAL A 47 -4.22 0.63 9.06
N SER A 48 -3.83 0.73 7.79
CA SER A 48 -2.42 0.68 7.38
C SER A 48 -1.64 1.87 7.90
N THR A 49 -2.23 3.07 7.88
CA THR A 49 -1.60 4.30 8.39
C THR A 49 -1.27 4.19 9.88
N GLU A 50 -2.19 3.65 10.68
CA GLU A 50 -1.94 3.50 12.13
C GLU A 50 -0.85 2.45 12.42
N VAL A 51 -0.79 1.36 11.63
CA VAL A 51 0.33 0.40 11.73
C VAL A 51 1.65 1.06 11.36
N VAL A 52 1.69 1.81 10.25
CA VAL A 52 2.90 2.53 9.84
C VAL A 52 3.34 3.54 10.90
N ARG A 53 2.42 4.30 11.49
CA ARG A 53 2.74 5.21 12.61
C ARG A 53 3.32 4.50 13.83
N ALA A 54 2.78 3.33 14.18
CA ALA A 54 3.34 2.52 15.26
C ALA A 54 4.77 2.07 14.94
N VAL A 55 5.04 1.67 13.68
CA VAL A 55 6.39 1.34 13.21
C VAL A 55 7.31 2.56 13.26
N LEU A 56 6.87 3.72 12.79
CA LEU A 56 7.66 4.97 12.85
C LEU A 56 8.05 5.35 14.29
N LYS A 57 7.09 5.22 15.21
CA LYS A 57 7.34 5.45 16.65
C LYS A 57 8.38 4.48 17.18
N GLU A 58 8.31 3.19 16.81
CA GLU A 58 9.28 2.18 17.24
C GLU A 58 10.67 2.41 16.64
N VAL A 59 10.72 2.86 15.39
CA VAL A 59 11.96 3.28 14.72
C VAL A 59 12.52 4.57 15.31
N GLY A 60 11.71 5.41 15.96
CA GLY A 60 12.12 6.71 16.53
C GLY A 60 12.29 7.78 15.44
N THR A 61 11.35 7.87 14.50
CA THR A 61 11.33 8.91 13.45
C THR A 61 9.95 9.54 13.34
N ASP A 62 9.92 10.86 13.08
CA ASP A 62 8.70 11.66 12.89
C ASP A 62 8.50 12.03 11.40
N ALA A 63 8.96 11.18 10.47
CA ALA A 63 8.82 11.43 9.04
C ALA A 63 7.35 11.64 8.64
N GLU A 64 7.12 12.69 7.85
CA GLU A 64 5.79 13.06 7.39
C GLU A 64 5.23 12.05 6.39
N ILE A 65 3.98 11.62 6.59
CA ILE A 65 3.24 10.80 5.63
C ILE A 65 2.55 11.71 4.63
N LYS A 66 2.74 11.44 3.31
CA LYS A 66 2.12 12.19 2.22
C LYS A 66 1.15 11.29 1.45
N ILE A 67 -0.04 11.83 1.19
CA ILE A 67 -1.05 11.14 0.36
C ILE A 67 -0.99 11.71 -1.07
N TYR A 68 -0.89 10.84 -2.06
CA TYR A 68 -0.84 11.18 -3.48
C TYR A 68 -1.82 10.30 -4.28
N PRO A 69 -2.20 10.68 -5.50
CA PRO A 69 -2.79 9.73 -6.44
C PRO A 69 -1.87 8.52 -6.62
N TRP A 70 -2.44 7.30 -6.68
CA TRP A 70 -1.66 6.06 -6.74
C TRP A 70 -0.47 6.10 -7.71
N ALA A 71 -0.73 6.48 -8.97
CA ALA A 71 0.32 6.53 -9.99
C ALA A 71 1.50 7.44 -9.62
N ARG A 72 1.26 8.51 -8.83
CA ARG A 72 2.31 9.41 -8.33
C ARG A 72 3.07 8.75 -7.18
N ALA A 73 2.37 8.22 -6.18
CA ALA A 73 2.99 7.54 -5.05
C ALA A 73 3.88 6.37 -5.51
N TYR A 74 3.34 5.54 -6.41
CA TYR A 74 4.05 4.41 -6.99
C TYR A 74 5.30 4.84 -7.79
N ARG A 75 5.19 5.87 -8.62
CA ARG A 75 6.32 6.42 -9.40
C ARG A 75 7.42 7.00 -8.50
N SER A 76 7.04 7.72 -7.43
CA SER A 76 7.99 8.23 -6.45
C SER A 76 8.78 7.09 -5.81
N ALA A 77 8.10 6.02 -5.36
CA ALA A 77 8.73 4.85 -4.76
C ALA A 77 9.61 4.04 -5.73
N LEU A 78 9.34 4.10 -7.04
CA LEU A 78 10.17 3.45 -8.06
C LEU A 78 11.47 4.21 -8.37
N ASN A 79 11.42 5.56 -8.37
CA ASN A 79 12.48 6.38 -8.98
C ASN A 79 13.26 7.23 -7.97
N GLU A 80 12.77 7.41 -6.76
CA GLU A 80 13.42 8.23 -5.74
C GLU A 80 14.03 7.35 -4.65
N LYS A 81 15.13 7.82 -4.03
CA LYS A 81 15.81 7.10 -2.94
C LYS A 81 15.05 7.29 -1.63
N ASN A 82 15.12 6.29 -0.75
CA ASN A 82 14.58 6.33 0.61
C ASN A 82 13.09 6.68 0.68
N VAL A 83 12.32 6.26 -0.32
CA VAL A 83 10.87 6.37 -0.29
C VAL A 83 10.28 5.11 0.31
N LEU A 84 9.51 5.28 1.38
CA LEU A 84 8.66 4.26 1.98
C LEU A 84 7.26 4.41 1.40
N ILE A 85 6.80 3.42 0.67
CA ILE A 85 5.41 3.30 0.21
C ILE A 85 4.68 2.25 1.05
N TYR A 86 3.41 2.51 1.40
CA TYR A 86 2.59 1.52 2.09
C TYR A 86 1.19 1.43 1.48
N SER A 87 0.42 0.42 1.90
CA SER A 87 -0.82 -0.03 1.27
C SER A 87 -0.58 -0.51 -0.18
N ILE A 88 0.59 -1.10 -0.43
CA ILE A 88 0.95 -1.63 -1.76
C ILE A 88 0.80 -3.16 -1.80
N GLY A 89 0.18 -3.68 -2.85
CA GLY A 89 0.14 -5.12 -3.12
C GLY A 89 1.49 -5.64 -3.62
N ARG A 90 1.93 -6.79 -3.08
CA ARG A 90 3.13 -7.49 -3.51
C ARG A 90 2.76 -8.50 -4.60
N THR A 91 3.40 -8.41 -5.77
CA THR A 91 3.18 -9.31 -6.90
C THR A 91 4.52 -9.79 -7.46
N LYS A 92 4.50 -10.81 -8.31
CA LYS A 92 5.71 -11.32 -8.99
C LYS A 92 6.40 -10.23 -9.81
N GLU A 93 5.63 -9.38 -10.47
CA GLU A 93 6.12 -8.28 -11.30
C GLU A 93 6.78 -7.20 -10.45
N ARG A 94 6.27 -6.98 -9.24
CA ARG A 94 6.79 -5.98 -8.30
C ARG A 94 7.90 -6.50 -7.40
N GLU A 95 8.09 -7.82 -7.31
CA GLU A 95 9.01 -8.46 -6.37
C GLU A 95 10.41 -7.86 -6.36
N LYS A 96 10.97 -7.60 -7.55
CA LYS A 96 12.33 -7.08 -7.73
C LYS A 96 12.41 -5.54 -7.76
N LEU A 97 11.27 -4.86 -7.72
CA LEU A 97 11.21 -3.39 -7.84
C LEU A 97 11.38 -2.69 -6.50
N PHE A 98 11.08 -3.38 -5.40
CA PHE A 98 11.06 -2.81 -4.05
C PHE A 98 11.85 -3.66 -3.07
N LYS A 99 12.16 -3.07 -1.91
CA LYS A 99 12.63 -3.77 -0.72
C LYS A 99 11.47 -3.90 0.26
N TRP A 100 10.91 -5.08 0.34
CA TRP A 100 9.70 -5.38 1.12
C TRP A 100 10.01 -5.42 2.61
N VAL A 101 9.21 -4.70 3.40
CA VAL A 101 9.28 -4.70 4.86
C VAL A 101 8.34 -5.74 5.45
N GLY A 102 7.04 -5.68 5.11
CA GLY A 102 6.06 -6.67 5.56
C GLY A 102 4.62 -6.20 5.41
N ILE A 103 3.68 -7.08 5.76
CA ILE A 103 2.23 -6.82 5.68
C ILE A 103 1.81 -5.88 6.81
N VAL A 104 1.09 -4.81 6.43
CA VAL A 104 0.50 -3.81 7.34
C VAL A 104 -1.00 -3.96 7.52
N ALA A 105 -1.71 -4.57 6.56
CA ALA A 105 -3.14 -4.88 6.67
C ALA A 105 -3.52 -6.09 5.80
N PRO A 106 -4.53 -6.91 6.18
CA PRO A 106 -5.11 -7.90 5.28
C PRO A 106 -5.86 -7.21 4.14
N CYS A 107 -5.97 -7.86 2.98
CA CYS A 107 -6.66 -7.33 1.82
C CYS A 107 -7.19 -8.45 0.95
N ASP A 108 -8.50 -8.61 0.89
CA ASP A 108 -9.19 -9.59 0.04
C ASP A 108 -9.72 -8.90 -1.22
N ILE A 109 -9.32 -9.40 -2.38
CA ILE A 109 -9.70 -8.83 -3.68
C ILE A 109 -10.71 -9.72 -4.38
N TYR A 110 -11.79 -9.09 -4.83
CA TYR A 110 -12.85 -9.72 -5.59
C TYR A 110 -13.13 -8.98 -6.89
N LEU A 111 -13.70 -9.68 -7.87
CA LEU A 111 -14.42 -9.04 -8.94
C LEU A 111 -15.83 -8.68 -8.49
N PHE A 112 -16.25 -7.45 -8.75
CA PHE A 112 -17.59 -6.94 -8.45
C PHE A 112 -18.35 -6.64 -9.75
N LYS A 113 -19.66 -6.87 -9.73
CA LYS A 113 -20.60 -6.49 -10.77
C LYS A 113 -21.83 -5.80 -10.19
N LEU A 114 -22.65 -5.20 -11.03
CA LEU A 114 -24.00 -4.80 -10.63
C LEU A 114 -24.86 -6.06 -10.40
N LYS A 115 -25.57 -6.12 -9.31
CA LYS A 115 -26.43 -7.26 -8.92
C LYS A 115 -27.58 -7.48 -9.90
N GLU A 116 -28.08 -6.43 -10.51
CA GLU A 116 -29.12 -6.48 -11.53
C GLU A 116 -28.67 -7.17 -12.85
N ARG A 117 -27.36 -7.16 -13.16
CA ARG A 117 -26.77 -7.79 -14.34
C ARG A 117 -26.71 -9.32 -14.19
N LYS A 118 -27.87 -9.97 -14.21
CA LYS A 118 -28.02 -11.42 -13.99
C LYS A 118 -27.38 -12.29 -15.06
N GLU A 119 -27.22 -11.75 -16.28
CA GLU A 119 -26.56 -12.38 -17.41
C GLU A 119 -25.04 -12.54 -17.22
N ILE A 120 -24.41 -11.72 -16.36
CA ILE A 120 -22.97 -11.83 -16.07
C ILE A 120 -22.73 -13.01 -15.12
N LYS A 121 -22.03 -14.02 -15.62
CA LYS A 121 -21.63 -15.25 -14.90
C LYS A 121 -20.10 -15.30 -14.89
N ALA A 122 -19.49 -14.78 -13.84
CA ALA A 122 -18.05 -14.61 -13.70
C ALA A 122 -17.58 -15.17 -12.33
N ASP A 123 -17.86 -16.45 -12.09
CA ASP A 123 -17.53 -17.15 -10.84
C ASP A 123 -16.06 -17.60 -10.76
N SER A 124 -15.34 -17.49 -11.85
CA SER A 124 -13.91 -17.78 -11.99
C SER A 124 -13.21 -16.76 -12.88
N LEU A 125 -11.88 -16.70 -12.83
CA LEU A 125 -11.11 -15.85 -13.74
C LEU A 125 -11.34 -16.24 -15.21
N ASP A 126 -11.50 -17.53 -15.51
CA ASP A 126 -11.70 -17.98 -16.88
C ASP A 126 -13.04 -17.53 -17.45
N THR A 127 -14.11 -17.63 -16.67
CA THR A 127 -15.45 -17.12 -17.09
C THR A 127 -15.47 -15.59 -17.14
N ALA A 128 -14.70 -14.91 -16.27
CA ALA A 128 -14.61 -13.46 -16.25
C ALA A 128 -13.92 -12.84 -17.50
N LYS A 129 -13.10 -13.59 -18.23
CA LYS A 129 -12.40 -13.10 -19.45
C LYS A 129 -13.34 -12.64 -20.58
N HIS A 130 -14.57 -13.11 -20.58
CA HIS A 130 -15.57 -12.75 -21.60
C HIS A 130 -16.20 -11.37 -21.40
N TYR A 131 -15.89 -10.71 -20.29
CA TYR A 131 -16.49 -9.44 -19.89
C TYR A 131 -15.49 -8.28 -19.95
N VAL A 132 -16.04 -7.06 -20.05
CA VAL A 132 -15.24 -5.83 -20.00
C VAL A 132 -14.89 -5.50 -18.55
N LEU A 133 -13.59 -5.38 -18.24
CA LEU A 133 -13.12 -5.01 -16.91
C LEU A 133 -12.75 -3.53 -16.84
N GLY A 134 -13.19 -2.86 -15.77
CA GLY A 134 -12.70 -1.52 -15.38
C GLY A 134 -11.61 -1.65 -14.33
N ILE A 135 -10.40 -1.14 -14.59
CA ILE A 135 -9.27 -1.31 -13.68
C ILE A 135 -8.51 0.00 -13.50
N LEU A 136 -8.08 0.30 -12.28
CA LEU A 136 -7.25 1.47 -11.98
C LEU A 136 -5.87 1.37 -12.65
N ARG A 137 -5.40 2.50 -13.18
CA ARG A 137 -4.07 2.60 -13.82
C ARG A 137 -2.95 2.23 -12.85
N GLN A 138 -2.01 1.37 -13.29
CA GLN A 138 -0.87 0.88 -12.52
C GLN A 138 -1.25 0.11 -11.24
N ASP A 139 -2.53 -0.26 -11.09
CA ASP A 139 -2.95 -1.18 -10.04
C ASP A 139 -2.37 -2.59 -10.25
N MET A 140 -2.18 -3.32 -9.16
CA MET A 140 -1.67 -4.69 -9.23
C MET A 140 -2.61 -5.64 -9.99
N CYS A 141 -3.93 -5.37 -9.94
CA CYS A 141 -4.90 -6.16 -10.68
C CYS A 141 -4.74 -6.01 -12.20
N LEU A 142 -4.29 -4.84 -12.67
CA LEU A 142 -4.09 -4.59 -14.11
C LEU A 142 -3.01 -5.51 -14.68
N ASP A 143 -1.83 -5.52 -14.05
CA ASP A 143 -0.70 -6.33 -14.50
C ASP A 143 -1.00 -7.84 -14.36
N TYR A 144 -1.59 -8.24 -13.23
CA TYR A 144 -1.97 -9.61 -12.95
C TYR A 144 -3.01 -10.12 -13.95
N LEU A 145 -4.12 -9.41 -14.16
CA LEU A 145 -5.19 -9.86 -15.06
C LEU A 145 -4.74 -9.88 -16.52
N LYS A 146 -3.90 -8.93 -16.94
CA LYS A 146 -3.25 -9.02 -18.27
C LYS A 146 -2.39 -10.28 -18.39
N SER A 147 -1.61 -10.63 -17.38
CA SER A 147 -0.81 -11.87 -17.39
C SER A 147 -1.65 -13.14 -17.45
N LYS A 148 -2.93 -13.06 -17.03
CA LYS A 148 -3.91 -14.16 -17.13
C LYS A 148 -4.70 -14.16 -18.45
N GLY A 149 -4.37 -13.26 -19.39
CA GLY A 149 -4.98 -13.21 -20.72
C GLY A 149 -6.31 -12.42 -20.77
N PHE A 150 -6.46 -11.40 -19.91
CA PHE A 150 -7.55 -10.45 -20.01
C PHE A 150 -7.18 -9.33 -20.98
N ASP A 151 -7.88 -9.21 -22.11
CA ASP A 151 -7.60 -8.22 -23.14
C ASP A 151 -8.64 -7.09 -23.18
N ASN A 152 -9.85 -7.34 -22.68
CA ASN A 152 -10.96 -6.38 -22.72
C ASN A 152 -10.97 -5.52 -21.44
N ILE A 153 -10.03 -4.56 -21.36
CA ILE A 153 -9.81 -3.74 -20.17
C ILE A 153 -9.98 -2.24 -20.48
N THR A 154 -10.82 -1.59 -19.69
CA THR A 154 -10.95 -0.13 -19.63
C THR A 154 -10.17 0.39 -18.43
N VAL A 155 -9.20 1.28 -18.65
CA VAL A 155 -8.37 1.83 -17.57
C VAL A 155 -8.99 3.10 -17.02
N SER A 156 -9.16 3.17 -15.70
CA SER A 156 -9.59 4.35 -14.95
C SER A 156 -8.41 5.08 -14.31
N ASN A 157 -8.62 6.31 -13.84
CA ASN A 157 -7.59 7.10 -13.17
C ASN A 157 -7.75 7.11 -11.64
N THR A 158 -8.95 6.80 -11.14
CA THR A 158 -9.26 6.71 -9.71
C THR A 158 -10.17 5.51 -9.44
N ASP A 159 -10.17 5.02 -8.20
CA ASP A 159 -11.09 4.00 -7.71
C ASP A 159 -12.56 4.43 -7.87
N GLU A 160 -12.84 5.69 -7.58
CA GLU A 160 -14.18 6.25 -7.75
C GLU A 160 -14.64 6.22 -9.22
N ASP A 161 -13.72 6.47 -10.17
CA ASP A 161 -14.03 6.38 -11.60
C ASP A 161 -14.32 4.93 -12.01
N SER A 162 -13.61 3.94 -11.47
CA SER A 162 -13.89 2.51 -11.70
C SER A 162 -15.31 2.15 -11.28
N ILE A 163 -15.76 2.61 -10.10
CA ILE A 163 -17.13 2.39 -9.62
C ILE A 163 -18.15 3.11 -10.53
N LYS A 164 -17.89 4.38 -10.90
CA LYS A 164 -18.80 5.17 -11.75
C LYS A 164 -18.98 4.56 -13.14
N ILE A 165 -17.92 4.01 -13.76
CA ILE A 165 -18.05 3.35 -15.07
C ILE A 165 -18.79 2.01 -14.97
N LEU A 166 -18.65 1.28 -13.86
CA LEU A 166 -19.45 0.09 -13.58
C LEU A 166 -20.94 0.42 -13.44
N VAL A 167 -21.28 1.42 -12.60
CA VAL A 167 -22.68 1.88 -12.42
C VAL A 167 -23.31 2.34 -13.74
N ARG A 168 -22.52 3.01 -14.60
CA ARG A 168 -22.97 3.44 -15.93
C ARG A 168 -22.99 2.31 -16.98
N LYS A 169 -22.71 1.06 -16.57
CA LYS A 169 -22.68 -0.13 -17.44
C LYS A 169 -21.70 0.00 -18.61
N ARG A 170 -20.64 0.81 -18.45
CA ARG A 170 -19.56 0.95 -19.44
C ARG A 170 -18.55 -0.19 -19.35
N VAL A 171 -18.50 -0.84 -18.19
CA VAL A 171 -17.76 -2.08 -17.91
C VAL A 171 -18.69 -3.06 -17.20
N ASP A 172 -18.35 -4.32 -17.23
CA ASP A 172 -19.15 -5.40 -16.64
C ASP A 172 -18.67 -5.77 -15.25
N LEU A 173 -17.37 -5.70 -15.03
CA LEU A 173 -16.70 -6.10 -13.80
C LEU A 173 -15.64 -5.07 -13.39
N ILE A 174 -15.39 -4.96 -12.08
CA ILE A 174 -14.21 -4.27 -11.55
C ILE A 174 -13.54 -5.13 -10.47
N PRO A 175 -12.22 -5.30 -10.48
CA PRO A 175 -11.48 -5.84 -9.33
C PRO A 175 -11.37 -4.79 -8.24
N PHE A 176 -11.60 -5.20 -6.99
CA PHE A 176 -11.54 -4.28 -5.87
C PHE A 176 -11.26 -5.01 -4.55
N ALA A 177 -10.56 -4.36 -3.62
CA ALA A 177 -10.48 -4.81 -2.23
C ALA A 177 -11.84 -4.65 -1.57
N GLU A 178 -12.36 -5.72 -0.94
CA GLU A 178 -13.74 -5.76 -0.42
C GLU A 178 -14.06 -4.59 0.51
N LEU A 179 -13.20 -4.32 1.49
CA LEU A 179 -13.42 -3.26 2.46
C LEU A 179 -13.40 -1.88 1.82
N SER A 180 -12.47 -1.64 0.89
CA SER A 180 -12.37 -0.38 0.17
C SER A 180 -13.55 -0.18 -0.77
N PHE A 181 -14.03 -1.24 -1.43
CA PHE A 181 -15.21 -1.20 -2.28
C PHE A 181 -16.43 -0.70 -1.53
N VAL A 182 -16.78 -1.33 -0.41
CA VAL A 182 -17.94 -0.96 0.42
C VAL A 182 -17.85 0.50 0.89
N PHE A 183 -16.66 0.92 1.31
CA PHE A 183 -16.42 2.31 1.74
C PHE A 183 -16.62 3.29 0.58
N SER A 184 -16.00 3.04 -0.57
CA SER A 184 -16.03 3.93 -1.74
C SER A 184 -17.42 4.02 -2.37
N VAL A 185 -18.16 2.91 -2.42
CA VAL A 185 -19.55 2.85 -2.90
C VAL A 185 -20.45 3.74 -2.04
N ARG A 186 -20.35 3.62 -0.69
CA ARG A 186 -21.11 4.47 0.24
C ARG A 186 -20.73 5.95 0.13
N LYS A 187 -19.43 6.25 0.01
CA LYS A 187 -18.95 7.64 -0.19
C LYS A 187 -19.52 8.29 -1.44
N LEU A 188 -19.74 7.49 -2.50
CA LEU A 188 -20.34 7.93 -3.75
C LEU A 188 -21.89 8.02 -3.70
N GLY A 189 -22.50 7.65 -2.59
CA GLY A 189 -23.96 7.68 -2.41
C GLY A 189 -24.70 6.48 -3.00
N TYR A 190 -24.00 5.40 -3.35
CA TYR A 190 -24.61 4.14 -3.80
C TYR A 190 -24.83 3.18 -2.64
N ASP A 191 -25.78 2.23 -2.80
CA ASP A 191 -25.99 1.15 -1.85
C ASP A 191 -25.07 -0.03 -2.21
N PRO A 192 -24.19 -0.51 -1.29
CA PRO A 192 -23.39 -1.71 -1.53
C PRO A 192 -24.22 -2.96 -1.88
N SER A 193 -25.49 -3.03 -1.47
CA SER A 193 -26.39 -4.15 -1.79
C SER A 193 -26.79 -4.22 -3.25
N ASP A 194 -26.56 -3.16 -4.06
CA ASP A 194 -26.76 -3.12 -5.51
C ASP A 194 -25.65 -3.85 -6.28
N PHE A 195 -24.60 -4.28 -5.58
CA PHE A 195 -23.45 -4.95 -6.16
C PHE A 195 -23.32 -6.39 -5.65
N GLU A 196 -22.60 -7.20 -6.40
CA GLU A 196 -22.36 -8.61 -6.07
C GLU A 196 -20.89 -8.96 -6.28
N LYS A 197 -20.27 -9.61 -5.27
CA LYS A 197 -18.97 -10.26 -5.41
C LYS A 197 -19.14 -11.54 -6.21
N VAL A 198 -18.36 -11.74 -7.27
CA VAL A 198 -18.50 -12.90 -8.15
C VAL A 198 -17.27 -13.80 -8.22
N CYS A 199 -16.06 -13.26 -8.10
CA CYS A 199 -14.83 -14.04 -8.16
C CYS A 199 -13.82 -13.53 -7.15
N PHE A 200 -13.30 -14.43 -6.31
CA PHE A 200 -12.19 -14.15 -5.40
C PHE A 200 -10.85 -14.29 -6.12
N ILE A 201 -10.00 -13.25 -6.06
CA ILE A 201 -8.69 -13.26 -6.71
C ILE A 201 -7.63 -13.65 -5.67
N LYS A 202 -7.51 -14.95 -5.40
CA LYS A 202 -6.66 -15.51 -4.35
C LYS A 202 -5.20 -15.03 -4.45
N ASP A 203 -4.62 -15.04 -5.65
CA ASP A 203 -3.21 -14.72 -5.87
C ASP A 203 -2.83 -13.27 -5.52
N LEU A 204 -3.82 -12.37 -5.40
CA LEU A 204 -3.65 -10.97 -5.01
C LEU A 204 -4.13 -10.66 -3.60
N SER A 205 -4.67 -11.65 -2.88
CA SER A 205 -5.32 -11.47 -1.57
C SER A 205 -4.42 -11.89 -0.41
N GLU A 206 -3.11 -11.59 -0.48
CA GLU A 206 -2.18 -11.87 0.64
C GLU A 206 -2.18 -10.77 1.69
N GLY A 207 -2.44 -9.53 1.28
CA GLY A 207 -2.43 -8.35 2.13
C GLY A 207 -1.73 -7.15 1.48
N LEU A 208 -1.81 -6.03 2.17
CA LEU A 208 -1.12 -4.79 1.80
C LEU A 208 0.20 -4.68 2.57
N TYR A 209 1.23 -4.34 1.85
CA TYR A 209 2.59 -4.27 2.36
C TYR A 209 3.04 -2.83 2.61
N MET A 210 4.10 -2.72 3.39
CA MET A 210 5.01 -1.60 3.46
C MET A 210 6.29 -2.01 2.75
N ALA A 211 6.83 -1.14 1.89
CA ALA A 211 8.02 -1.40 1.10
C ALA A 211 8.84 -0.13 0.88
N PHE A 212 10.14 -0.28 0.77
CA PHE A 212 11.05 0.79 0.38
C PHE A 212 11.42 0.74 -1.09
N SER A 213 11.77 1.90 -1.64
CA SER A 213 12.42 2.02 -2.94
C SER A 213 13.70 1.16 -3.00
N LYS A 214 14.04 0.70 -4.20
CA LYS A 214 15.15 -0.24 -4.44
C LYS A 214 16.52 0.26 -3.95
N GLU A 215 16.74 1.57 -4.07
CA GLU A 215 17.99 2.23 -3.70
C GLU A 215 18.14 2.52 -2.18
N THR A 216 17.14 2.16 -1.36
CA THR A 216 17.20 2.35 0.10
C THR A 216 18.24 1.41 0.72
N PRO A 217 19.12 1.88 1.63
CA PRO A 217 20.09 1.03 2.31
C PRO A 217 19.42 -0.14 3.06
N ASP A 218 20.00 -1.35 2.96
CA ASP A 218 19.44 -2.55 3.59
C ASP A 218 19.34 -2.42 5.12
N ILE A 219 20.29 -1.74 5.74
CA ILE A 219 20.27 -1.49 7.19
C ILE A 219 19.00 -0.72 7.62
N LEU A 220 18.52 0.21 6.79
CA LEU A 220 17.29 0.95 7.05
C LEU A 220 16.07 0.05 6.88
N VAL A 221 16.04 -0.76 5.83
CA VAL A 221 14.95 -1.73 5.57
C VAL A 221 14.83 -2.72 6.73
N GLU A 222 15.94 -3.29 7.19
CA GLU A 222 15.96 -4.23 8.32
C GLU A 222 15.50 -3.57 9.64
N ARG A 223 15.85 -2.31 9.87
CA ARG A 223 15.36 -1.56 11.04
C ARG A 223 13.83 -1.45 11.03
N PHE A 224 13.22 -1.20 9.87
CA PHE A 224 11.76 -1.15 9.73
C PHE A 224 11.10 -2.52 9.83
N LYS A 225 11.73 -3.59 9.32
CA LYS A 225 11.24 -4.98 9.50
C LYS A 225 11.18 -5.34 10.99
N ASN A 226 12.29 -5.14 11.70
CA ASN A 226 12.36 -5.42 13.13
C ASN A 226 11.33 -4.61 13.95
N ALA A 227 11.10 -3.34 13.57
CA ALA A 227 10.08 -2.51 14.20
C ALA A 227 8.65 -3.04 13.91
N LEU A 228 8.35 -3.46 12.68
CA LEU A 228 7.06 -4.06 12.34
C LEU A 228 6.83 -5.37 13.09
N ASP A 229 7.85 -6.22 13.18
CA ASP A 229 7.77 -7.48 13.92
C ASP A 229 7.51 -7.23 15.41
N LYS A 230 8.14 -6.22 16.01
CA LYS A 230 7.88 -5.82 17.38
C LYS A 230 6.45 -5.30 17.58
N VAL A 231 5.96 -4.43 16.68
CA VAL A 231 4.57 -3.93 16.70
C VAL A 231 3.55 -5.06 16.59
N LYS A 232 3.88 -6.14 15.86
CA LYS A 232 3.05 -7.36 15.79
C LYS A 232 3.12 -8.18 17.08
N ALA A 233 4.32 -8.37 17.62
CA ALA A 233 4.56 -9.21 18.78
C ALA A 233 4.01 -8.61 20.08
N ASP A 234 4.03 -7.29 20.25
CA ASP A 234 3.54 -6.60 21.46
C ASP A 234 2.00 -6.40 21.49
N GLY A 235 1.29 -6.90 20.46
CA GLY A 235 -0.17 -6.82 20.36
C GLY A 235 -0.69 -5.48 19.82
N THR A 236 0.16 -4.51 19.53
CA THR A 236 -0.24 -3.20 18.97
C THR A 236 -0.93 -3.38 17.62
N TYR A 237 -0.37 -4.24 16.74
CA TYR A 237 -1.00 -4.58 15.46
C TYR A 237 -2.43 -5.10 15.64
N ASN A 238 -2.64 -6.09 16.50
CA ASN A 238 -3.95 -6.68 16.75
C ASN A 238 -4.94 -5.67 17.33
N ARG A 239 -4.50 -4.76 18.19
CA ARG A 239 -5.31 -3.68 18.75
C ARG A 239 -5.77 -2.71 17.67
N ILE A 240 -4.88 -2.36 16.72
CA ILE A 240 -5.22 -1.53 15.57
C ILE A 240 -6.22 -2.26 14.67
N MET A 241 -5.95 -3.52 14.29
CA MET A 241 -6.87 -4.31 13.45
C MET A 241 -8.27 -4.37 14.05
N ASN A 242 -8.39 -4.66 15.35
CA ASN A 242 -9.67 -4.75 16.05
C ASN A 242 -10.43 -3.41 16.09
N ALA A 243 -9.72 -2.28 16.17
CA ALA A 243 -10.35 -0.95 16.13
C ALA A 243 -10.95 -0.61 14.76
N TYR A 244 -10.42 -1.20 13.70
CA TYR A 244 -10.87 -1.03 12.31
C TYR A 244 -11.70 -2.23 11.80
N SER A 245 -11.82 -3.30 12.57
CA SER A 245 -12.72 -4.42 12.22
C SER A 245 -14.13 -3.85 12.08
N LEU A 246 -14.62 -3.85 10.86
CA LEU A 246 -15.99 -3.42 10.56
C LEU A 246 -16.95 -4.44 11.20
N LYS A 247 -17.63 -4.00 12.26
CA LYS A 247 -18.81 -4.71 12.80
C LYS A 247 -19.97 -4.57 11.83
#